data_127acb2e09c03e4ee62d26d03bec92c4
#
_entry.id   127acb2e09c03e4ee62d26d03bec92c4
#
_cell.length_a   1.000
_cell.length_b   1.000
_cell.length_c   1.000
_cell.angle_alpha   90.00
_cell.angle_beta   90.00
_cell.angle_gamma   90.00
#
_symmetry.space_group_name_H-M   'P 1'
#
loop_
_entity.id
_entity.type
_entity.pdbx_description
1 polymer ?
#
loop_
_entity_poly.entity_id
_entity_poly.type
_entity_poly.pdbx_seq_one_letter_code
_entity_poly.pdbx_strand_id
1 'polypeptide(L)'
;GYRLYDAAKAMVRNWAPTMSHNLSVNGKSGKTSYNIGLGYLDQSGMSKTAKKDDFKRYNASVSVTSELNKYLTVRASSIYSDRNKRYPGIGNTSADPWLYMYRWSPLFPMGVTEHGNPLKEPSYEMAASNTDNLQNKYYNVNLGFTLNITKNWDVKFDYTYDRQTSETNSSVTQYEAGATWYAPTAWIENGSQVFANEQGER
;
A
#
# COMPACT_ATOMS: atom_id res chain seq x y z
N GLY A 1 7.28 -26.39 32.45
CA GLY A 1 8.35 -26.01 31.51
C GLY A 1 8.05 -24.68 30.85
N TYR A 2 9.07 -23.90 30.50
CA TYR A 2 8.89 -22.64 29.81
C TYR A 2 8.42 -22.90 28.38
N ARG A 3 7.40 -22.18 27.94
CA ARG A 3 6.95 -22.20 26.56
C ARG A 3 7.64 -21.05 25.80
N LEU A 4 8.22 -21.36 24.66
CA LEU A 4 8.78 -20.35 23.75
C LEU A 4 7.72 -19.95 22.71
N TYR A 5 7.60 -18.64 22.46
CA TYR A 5 6.70 -18.05 21.49
C TYR A 5 7.50 -17.48 20.31
N ASP A 6 6.95 -17.60 19.14
CA ASP A 6 7.55 -17.11 17.90
C ASP A 6 6.61 -16.09 17.25
N ALA A 7 6.88 -14.81 17.50
CA ALA A 7 6.09 -13.71 16.98
C ALA A 7 6.15 -13.63 15.45
N ALA A 8 7.30 -13.92 14.85
CA ALA A 8 7.44 -13.89 13.39
C ALA A 8 6.57 -14.98 12.75
N LYS A 9 6.57 -16.18 13.27
CA LYS A 9 5.71 -17.28 12.79
C LYS A 9 4.22 -16.99 12.98
N ALA A 10 3.87 -16.27 14.03
CA ALA A 10 2.49 -15.84 14.27
C ALA A 10 2.02 -14.77 13.27
N MET A 11 2.87 -13.83 12.91
CA MET A 11 2.52 -12.63 12.17
C MET A 11 2.78 -12.70 10.66
N VAL A 12 3.78 -13.47 10.24
CA VAL A 12 4.27 -13.48 8.85
C VAL A 12 3.74 -14.70 8.10
N ARG A 13 3.24 -14.47 6.89
CA ARG A 13 2.86 -15.55 5.95
C ARG A 13 4.12 -16.22 5.40
N ASN A 14 4.02 -17.51 5.11
CA ASN A 14 5.10 -18.24 4.45
C ASN A 14 5.34 -17.78 3.01
N TRP A 15 4.31 -17.24 2.37
CA TRP A 15 4.35 -16.70 1.01
C TRP A 15 3.29 -15.63 0.81
N ALA A 16 3.58 -14.65 -0.04
CA ALA A 16 2.66 -13.59 -0.44
C ALA A 16 2.64 -13.52 -1.98
N PRO A 17 1.52 -13.88 -2.61
CA PRO A 17 1.44 -13.91 -4.07
C PRO A 17 1.48 -12.50 -4.64
N THR A 18 2.14 -12.39 -5.79
CA THR A 18 2.09 -11.20 -6.65
C THR A 18 1.64 -11.63 -8.03
N MET A 19 0.63 -10.94 -8.55
CA MET A 19 0.10 -11.15 -9.88
C MET A 19 0.28 -9.87 -10.70
N SER A 20 0.79 -10.02 -11.93
CA SER A 20 1.00 -8.88 -12.83
C SER A 20 0.52 -9.25 -14.23
N HIS A 21 -0.26 -8.36 -14.81
CA HIS A 21 -0.73 -8.46 -16.18
C HIS A 21 -0.37 -7.20 -16.93
N ASN A 22 0.23 -7.33 -18.10
CA ASN A 22 0.55 -6.22 -18.98
C ASN A 22 0.08 -6.55 -20.38
N LEU A 23 -0.60 -5.62 -21.00
CA LEU A 23 -1.04 -5.67 -22.39
C LEU A 23 -0.52 -4.43 -23.11
N SER A 24 0.08 -4.62 -24.26
CA SER A 24 0.46 -3.51 -25.12
C SER A 24 0.04 -3.77 -26.55
N VAL A 25 -0.48 -2.71 -27.17
CA VAL A 25 -0.83 -2.71 -28.59
C VAL A 25 -0.13 -1.52 -29.22
N ASN A 26 0.67 -1.80 -30.22
CA ASN A 26 1.37 -0.79 -30.99
C ASN A 26 1.15 -1.02 -32.49
N GLY A 27 1.12 0.05 -33.23
CA GLY A 27 0.91 -0.05 -34.67
C GLY A 27 1.24 1.24 -35.41
N LYS A 28 1.22 1.12 -36.72
CA LYS A 28 1.40 2.26 -37.64
C LYS A 28 0.37 2.16 -38.76
N SER A 29 -0.30 3.27 -39.04
CA SER A 29 -1.20 3.42 -40.17
C SER A 29 -0.82 4.69 -40.93
N GLY A 30 -0.29 4.49 -42.14
CA GLY A 30 0.25 5.59 -42.94
C GLY A 30 1.39 6.31 -42.22
N LYS A 31 1.16 7.59 -41.90
CA LYS A 31 2.12 8.45 -41.20
C LYS A 31 1.86 8.58 -39.69
N THR A 32 0.92 7.82 -39.17
CA THR A 32 0.55 7.85 -37.76
C THR A 32 0.97 6.55 -37.09
N SER A 33 1.76 6.65 -36.01
CA SER A 33 2.10 5.56 -35.12
C SER A 33 1.41 5.74 -33.77
N TYR A 34 1.03 4.63 -33.15
CA TYR A 34 0.40 4.62 -31.85
C TYR A 34 0.93 3.50 -30.97
N ASN A 35 0.88 3.73 -29.67
CA ASN A 35 1.16 2.74 -28.64
C ASN A 35 0.10 2.90 -27.53
N ILE A 36 -0.50 1.78 -27.12
CA ILE A 36 -1.44 1.70 -26.00
C ILE A 36 -0.92 0.65 -25.05
N GLY A 37 -0.77 0.98 -23.78
CA GLY A 37 -0.34 0.07 -22.74
C GLY A 37 -1.36 0.02 -21.61
N LEU A 38 -1.64 -1.18 -21.11
CA LEU A 38 -2.44 -1.40 -19.90
C LEU A 38 -1.64 -2.29 -18.97
N GLY A 39 -1.64 -1.97 -17.68
CA GLY A 39 -0.95 -2.74 -16.66
C GLY A 39 -1.82 -2.90 -15.42
N TYR A 40 -1.80 -4.08 -14.85
CA TYR A 40 -2.41 -4.42 -13.57
C TYR A 40 -1.40 -5.14 -12.70
N LEU A 41 -1.30 -4.74 -11.45
CA LEU A 41 -0.52 -5.40 -10.41
C LEU A 41 -1.39 -5.59 -9.18
N ASP A 42 -1.40 -6.82 -8.66
CA ASP A 42 -2.00 -7.19 -7.38
C ASP A 42 -0.95 -7.92 -6.55
N GLN A 43 -0.63 -7.37 -5.40
CA GLN A 43 0.37 -7.91 -4.49
C GLN A 43 -0.25 -8.06 -3.10
N SER A 44 -0.27 -9.27 -2.60
CA SER A 44 -0.65 -9.55 -1.22
C SER A 44 0.48 -9.15 -0.27
N GLY A 45 0.12 -8.59 0.87
CA GLY A 45 1.08 -8.29 1.94
C GLY A 45 1.54 -9.53 2.70
N MET A 46 2.57 -9.34 3.50
CA MET A 46 3.19 -10.40 4.29
C MET A 46 2.46 -10.68 5.62
N SER A 47 1.52 -9.81 6.01
CA SER A 47 0.81 -9.98 7.27
C SER A 47 -0.15 -11.18 7.21
N LYS A 48 -0.02 -12.07 8.21
CA LYS A 48 -0.90 -13.23 8.38
C LYS A 48 -2.22 -12.87 9.07
N THR A 49 -2.16 -11.91 9.98
CA THR A 49 -3.26 -11.59 10.90
C THR A 49 -4.01 -10.32 10.54
N ALA A 50 -3.44 -9.42 9.76
CA ALA A 50 -4.11 -8.19 9.33
C ALA A 50 -5.42 -8.48 8.57
N LYS A 51 -6.45 -7.68 8.82
CA LYS A 51 -7.73 -7.76 8.08
C LYS A 51 -7.55 -7.52 6.59
N LYS A 52 -6.69 -6.55 6.24
CA LYS A 52 -6.26 -6.24 4.87
C LYS A 52 -4.80 -5.81 4.88
N ASP A 53 -4.05 -6.39 3.97
CA ASP A 53 -2.66 -6.04 3.70
C ASP A 53 -2.40 -6.39 2.23
N ASP A 54 -2.57 -5.40 1.36
CA ASP A 54 -2.41 -5.57 -0.08
C ASP A 54 -2.05 -4.27 -0.79
N PHE A 55 -1.51 -4.42 -2.00
CA PHE A 55 -1.20 -3.32 -2.89
C PHE A 55 -1.74 -3.63 -4.28
N LYS A 56 -2.52 -2.71 -4.84
CA LYS A 56 -3.03 -2.79 -6.20
C LYS A 56 -2.59 -1.58 -7.01
N ARG A 57 -2.25 -1.82 -8.27
CA ARG A 57 -1.87 -0.76 -9.20
C ARG A 57 -2.48 -1.01 -10.57
N TYR A 58 -3.12 0.01 -11.09
CA TYR A 58 -3.62 0.08 -12.46
C TYR A 58 -2.82 1.13 -13.20
N ASN A 59 -2.34 0.81 -14.38
CA ASN A 59 -1.66 1.74 -15.26
C ASN A 59 -2.33 1.71 -16.63
N ALA A 60 -2.48 2.87 -17.22
CA ALA A 60 -2.85 3.02 -18.62
C ALA A 60 -1.94 4.05 -19.28
N SER A 61 -1.51 3.77 -20.48
CA SER A 61 -0.72 4.71 -21.28
C SER A 61 -1.19 4.72 -22.72
N VAL A 62 -1.14 5.87 -23.32
CA VAL A 62 -1.37 6.04 -24.76
C VAL A 62 -0.37 7.03 -25.31
N SER A 63 0.18 6.73 -26.46
CA SER A 63 0.97 7.70 -27.21
C SER A 63 0.65 7.60 -28.69
N VAL A 64 0.59 8.75 -29.34
CA VAL A 64 0.35 8.89 -30.78
C VAL A 64 1.36 9.87 -31.33
N THR A 65 1.96 9.53 -32.45
CA THR A 65 2.81 10.41 -33.24
C THR A 65 2.31 10.39 -34.67
N SER A 66 2.06 11.55 -35.25
CA SER A 66 1.56 11.68 -36.61
C SER A 66 2.33 12.72 -37.40
N GLU A 67 2.83 12.35 -38.55
CA GLU A 67 3.38 13.26 -39.55
C GLU A 67 2.22 13.80 -40.40
N LEU A 68 1.67 14.95 -40.02
CA LEU A 68 0.55 15.55 -40.72
C LEU A 68 0.91 15.95 -42.17
N ASN A 69 2.12 16.45 -42.34
CA ASN A 69 2.70 16.75 -43.64
C ASN A 69 4.24 16.76 -43.56
N LYS A 70 4.95 17.14 -44.61
CA LYS A 70 6.43 17.16 -44.66
C LYS A 70 7.05 18.20 -43.71
N TYR A 71 6.26 19.11 -43.18
CA TYR A 71 6.74 20.18 -42.30
C TYR A 71 6.34 19.98 -40.86
N LEU A 72 5.23 19.27 -40.56
CA LEU A 72 4.63 19.20 -39.21
C LEU A 72 4.43 17.77 -38.75
N THR A 73 5.06 17.47 -37.65
CA THR A 73 4.83 16.24 -36.85
C THR A 73 4.24 16.62 -35.51
N VAL A 74 3.17 15.97 -35.13
CA VAL A 74 2.53 16.14 -33.80
C VAL A 74 2.69 14.89 -32.96
N ARG A 75 2.83 15.08 -31.65
CA ARG A 75 2.93 14.04 -30.64
C ARG A 75 1.92 14.31 -29.54
N ALA A 76 1.23 13.27 -29.11
CA ALA A 76 0.39 13.31 -27.93
C ALA A 76 0.63 12.05 -27.11
N SER A 77 0.77 12.19 -25.80
CA SER A 77 0.83 11.05 -24.91
C SER A 77 0.14 11.33 -23.59
N SER A 78 -0.37 10.27 -22.98
CA SER A 78 -0.96 10.34 -21.66
C SER A 78 -0.60 9.09 -20.87
N ILE A 79 -0.37 9.27 -19.57
CA ILE A 79 -0.14 8.19 -18.61
C ILE A 79 -1.11 8.40 -17.46
N TYR A 80 -1.78 7.33 -17.07
CA TYR A 80 -2.58 7.26 -15.86
C TYR A 80 -2.07 6.13 -14.98
N SER A 81 -1.97 6.38 -13.67
CA SER A 81 -1.64 5.36 -12.68
C SER A 81 -2.49 5.56 -11.43
N ASP A 82 -3.18 4.51 -11.02
CA ASP A 82 -3.90 4.44 -9.74
C ASP A 82 -3.27 3.36 -8.87
N ARG A 83 -2.78 3.76 -7.70
CA ARG A 83 -2.13 2.89 -6.71
C ARG A 83 -2.94 2.93 -5.44
N ASN A 84 -3.33 1.76 -4.96
CA ASN A 84 -4.06 1.61 -3.72
C ASN A 84 -3.31 0.65 -2.81
N LYS A 85 -2.89 1.12 -1.63
CA LYS A 85 -2.27 0.33 -0.59
C LYS A 85 -3.19 0.28 0.61
N ARG A 86 -3.57 -0.93 1.01
CA ARG A 86 -4.30 -1.19 2.25
C ARG A 86 -3.38 -1.87 3.24
N TYR A 87 -3.39 -1.42 4.47
CA TYR A 87 -2.51 -1.94 5.51
C TYR A 87 -3.17 -1.77 6.89
N PRO A 88 -2.74 -2.55 7.91
CA PRO A 88 -3.29 -2.41 9.25
C PRO A 88 -2.99 -1.01 9.81
N GLY A 89 -4.04 -0.29 10.19
CA GLY A 89 -3.97 1.02 10.80
C GLY A 89 -3.70 0.89 12.30
N ILE A 90 -2.45 1.11 12.71
CA ILE A 90 -2.01 0.92 14.10
C ILE A 90 -2.13 2.24 14.87
N GLY A 91 -3.28 2.83 14.76
CA GLY A 91 -3.57 4.24 15.02
C GLY A 91 -3.28 4.79 16.42
N ASN A 92 -3.05 3.99 17.45
CA ASN A 92 -2.75 4.48 18.80
C ASN A 92 -1.61 3.75 19.50
N THR A 93 -1.00 2.80 18.84
CA THR A 93 0.21 2.20 19.37
C THR A 93 1.40 2.92 18.76
N SER A 94 2.24 3.49 19.57
CA SER A 94 3.47 4.17 19.17
C SER A 94 4.51 3.23 18.51
N ALA A 95 4.13 2.01 18.13
CA ALA A 95 5.01 1.02 17.60
C ALA A 95 4.52 0.48 16.25
N ASP A 96 5.36 0.60 15.23
CA ASP A 96 5.28 -0.19 14.03
C ASP A 96 5.18 -1.69 14.41
N PRO A 97 4.16 -2.45 13.98
CA PRO A 97 3.99 -3.85 14.36
C PRO A 97 5.15 -4.73 13.93
N TRP A 98 5.82 -4.39 12.85
CA TRP A 98 7.02 -5.10 12.43
C TRP A 98 8.18 -4.90 13.39
N LEU A 99 8.37 -3.65 13.85
CA LEU A 99 9.35 -3.37 14.90
C LEU A 99 8.96 -4.01 16.22
N TYR A 100 7.68 -4.02 16.55
CA TYR A 100 7.15 -4.65 17.76
C TYR A 100 7.35 -6.16 17.71
N MET A 101 7.08 -6.82 16.60
CA MET A 101 7.38 -8.23 16.37
C MET A 101 8.86 -8.52 16.57
N TYR A 102 9.75 -7.71 16.02
CA TYR A 102 11.20 -7.87 16.14
C TYR A 102 11.70 -7.76 17.59
N ARG A 103 11.06 -6.89 18.38
CA ARG A 103 11.40 -6.68 19.80
C ARG A 103 10.73 -7.66 20.75
N TRP A 104 9.79 -8.46 20.26
CA TRP A 104 9.06 -9.41 21.12
C TRP A 104 9.97 -10.55 21.55
N SER A 105 10.23 -10.66 22.87
CA SER A 105 11.02 -11.76 23.40
C SER A 105 10.30 -13.09 23.25
N PRO A 106 11.01 -14.18 22.90
CA PRO A 106 10.42 -15.52 22.87
C PRO A 106 9.83 -15.99 24.23
N LEU A 107 10.20 -15.34 25.30
CA LEU A 107 9.65 -15.63 26.63
C LEU A 107 8.36 -14.88 26.95
N PHE A 108 8.02 -13.88 26.15
CA PHE A 108 6.78 -13.12 26.36
C PHE A 108 5.59 -13.89 25.81
N PRO A 109 4.51 -14.04 26.60
CA PRO A 109 3.35 -14.79 26.19
C PRO A 109 2.62 -14.12 25.01
N MET A 110 2.03 -14.95 24.18
CA MET A 110 1.17 -14.56 23.05
C MET A 110 -0.14 -15.35 23.12
N GLY A 111 -1.20 -14.76 22.60
CA GLY A 111 -2.52 -15.37 22.51
C GLY A 111 -3.47 -14.86 23.58
N VAL A 112 -3.94 -15.74 24.47
CA VAL A 112 -4.94 -15.41 25.49
C VAL A 112 -4.46 -15.81 26.88
N THR A 113 -5.00 -15.14 27.90
CA THR A 113 -4.78 -15.48 29.30
C THR A 113 -5.48 -16.77 29.67
N GLU A 114 -5.28 -17.26 30.90
CA GLU A 114 -5.98 -18.43 31.46
C GLU A 114 -7.51 -18.23 31.48
N HIS A 115 -7.97 -16.99 31.57
CA HIS A 115 -9.40 -16.64 31.55
C HIS A 115 -9.96 -16.38 30.13
N GLY A 116 -9.14 -16.57 29.07
CA GLY A 116 -9.55 -16.40 27.70
C GLY A 116 -9.45 -14.96 27.18
N ASN A 117 -8.96 -14.03 27.97
CA ASN A 117 -8.77 -12.63 27.55
C ASN A 117 -7.57 -12.48 26.63
N PRO A 118 -7.64 -11.69 25.55
CA PRO A 118 -6.53 -11.50 24.64
C PRO A 118 -5.37 -10.76 25.32
N LEU A 119 -4.16 -11.12 24.95
CA LEU A 119 -2.95 -10.42 25.37
C LEU A 119 -2.59 -9.33 24.36
N LYS A 120 -2.09 -8.19 24.86
CA LYS A 120 -1.51 -7.15 24.02
C LYS A 120 -0.16 -7.64 23.48
N GLU A 121 -0.20 -8.20 22.30
CA GLU A 121 0.96 -8.75 21.62
C GLU A 121 0.89 -8.44 20.12
N PRO A 122 2.00 -8.50 19.35
CA PRO A 122 2.07 -7.98 17.99
C PRO A 122 1.02 -8.57 17.04
N SER A 123 0.74 -9.86 17.11
CA SER A 123 -0.20 -10.51 16.21
C SER A 123 -1.65 -10.13 16.49
N TYR A 124 -1.99 -9.98 17.77
CA TYR A 124 -3.31 -9.54 18.20
C TYR A 124 -3.57 -8.07 17.80
N GLU A 125 -2.60 -7.17 18.06
CA GLU A 125 -2.72 -5.77 17.67
C GLU A 125 -2.93 -5.62 16.18
N MET A 126 -2.21 -6.39 15.37
CA MET A 126 -2.37 -6.39 13.92
C MET A 126 -3.73 -6.95 13.49
N ALA A 127 -4.24 -7.99 14.14
CA ALA A 127 -5.56 -8.58 13.88
C ALA A 127 -6.71 -7.65 14.29
N ALA A 128 -6.56 -6.97 15.42
CA ALA A 128 -7.54 -6.02 15.93
C ALA A 128 -7.58 -4.72 15.13
N SER A 129 -6.47 -4.32 14.53
CA SER A 129 -6.32 -3.07 13.79
C SER A 129 -7.37 -2.89 12.71
N ASN A 130 -7.87 -1.67 12.57
CA ASN A 130 -8.62 -1.26 11.40
C ASN A 130 -7.69 -1.19 10.17
N THR A 131 -8.29 -1.05 9.01
CA THR A 131 -7.53 -0.97 7.76
C THR A 131 -7.36 0.47 7.33
N ASP A 132 -6.14 0.93 7.23
CA ASP A 132 -5.81 2.19 6.58
C ASP A 132 -5.68 2.00 5.08
N ASN A 133 -6.02 3.04 4.35
CA ASN A 133 -6.00 3.06 2.90
C ASN A 133 -5.21 4.28 2.40
N LEU A 134 -4.21 4.03 1.58
CA LEU A 134 -3.44 5.06 0.87
C LEU A 134 -3.67 4.91 -0.62
N GLN A 135 -4.36 5.88 -1.22
CA GLN A 135 -4.58 5.93 -2.65
C GLN A 135 -3.76 7.05 -3.28
N ASN A 136 -2.98 6.71 -4.30
CA ASN A 136 -2.20 7.66 -5.09
C ASN A 136 -2.63 7.57 -6.55
N LYS A 137 -3.18 8.68 -7.07
CA LYS A 137 -3.54 8.82 -8.48
C LYS A 137 -2.55 9.76 -9.15
N TYR A 138 -2.01 9.33 -10.26
CA TYR A 138 -1.12 10.12 -11.11
C TYR A 138 -1.69 10.21 -12.52
N TYR A 139 -1.71 11.39 -13.05
CA TYR A 139 -2.14 11.68 -14.39
C TYR A 139 -1.14 12.61 -15.07
N ASN A 140 -0.71 12.24 -16.25
CA ASN A 140 0.19 13.04 -17.07
C ASN A 140 -0.35 13.12 -18.51
N VAL A 141 -0.27 14.31 -19.10
CA VAL A 141 -0.53 14.54 -20.51
C VAL A 141 0.63 15.33 -21.09
N ASN A 142 1.14 14.86 -22.19
CA ASN A 142 2.15 15.57 -22.97
C ASN A 142 1.63 15.78 -24.39
N LEU A 143 1.75 17.02 -24.85
CA LEU A 143 1.43 17.43 -26.23
C LEU A 143 2.66 18.11 -26.82
N GLY A 144 3.07 17.69 -27.99
CA GLY A 144 4.22 18.27 -28.66
C GLY A 144 4.07 18.35 -30.16
N PHE A 145 4.81 19.25 -30.76
CA PHE A 145 4.94 19.31 -32.21
C PHE A 145 6.38 19.61 -32.60
N THR A 146 6.70 19.19 -33.80
CA THR A 146 7.96 19.55 -34.48
C THR A 146 7.61 20.16 -35.82
N LEU A 147 8.08 21.39 -36.05
CA LEU A 147 7.90 22.14 -37.30
C LEU A 147 9.27 22.22 -38.01
N ASN A 148 9.39 21.55 -39.14
CA ASN A 148 10.57 21.60 -39.99
C ASN A 148 10.44 22.82 -40.95
N ILE A 149 11.11 23.92 -40.63
CA ILE A 149 11.02 25.15 -41.41
C ILE A 149 11.84 25.04 -42.68
N THR A 150 13.05 24.49 -42.58
CA THR A 150 13.95 24.21 -43.68
C THR A 150 14.61 22.85 -43.48
N LYS A 151 15.43 22.40 -44.43
CA LYS A 151 16.21 21.15 -44.27
C LYS A 151 17.16 21.14 -43.08
N ASN A 152 17.57 22.34 -42.61
CA ASN A 152 18.55 22.52 -41.56
C ASN A 152 18.00 23.21 -40.30
N TRP A 153 16.69 23.50 -40.28
CA TRP A 153 16.09 24.27 -39.19
C TRP A 153 14.74 23.67 -38.78
N ASP A 154 14.64 23.25 -37.56
CA ASP A 154 13.41 22.74 -36.94
C ASP A 154 13.11 23.46 -35.61
N VAL A 155 11.84 23.59 -35.32
CA VAL A 155 11.31 24.12 -34.04
C VAL A 155 10.53 23.01 -33.36
N LYS A 156 10.87 22.72 -32.10
CA LYS A 156 10.17 21.76 -31.26
C LYS A 156 9.51 22.49 -30.12
N PHE A 157 8.28 22.10 -29.87
CA PHE A 157 7.50 22.55 -28.73
C PHE A 157 6.91 21.32 -28.02
N ASP A 158 7.04 21.28 -26.69
CA ASP A 158 6.43 20.27 -25.87
C ASP A 158 5.79 20.95 -24.65
N TYR A 159 4.54 20.58 -24.39
CA TYR A 159 3.78 20.99 -23.22
C TYR A 159 3.41 19.77 -22.41
N THR A 160 3.75 19.78 -21.13
CA THR A 160 3.43 18.70 -20.20
C THR A 160 2.57 19.24 -19.06
N TYR A 161 1.48 18.55 -18.81
CA TYR A 161 0.66 18.75 -17.63
C TYR A 161 0.64 17.46 -16.82
N ASP A 162 0.99 17.55 -15.55
CA ASP A 162 0.88 16.43 -14.63
C ASP A 162 0.13 16.82 -13.35
N ARG A 163 -0.56 15.85 -12.80
CA ARG A 163 -1.28 15.96 -11.54
C ARG A 163 -1.12 14.68 -10.73
N GLN A 164 -0.74 14.86 -9.48
CA GLN A 164 -0.72 13.79 -8.49
C GLN A 164 -1.70 14.12 -7.38
N THR A 165 -2.52 13.16 -7.00
CA THR A 165 -3.41 13.24 -5.85
C THR A 165 -3.10 12.08 -4.92
N SER A 166 -2.85 12.39 -3.65
CA SER A 166 -2.65 11.39 -2.58
C SER A 166 -3.77 11.55 -1.58
N GLU A 167 -4.48 10.47 -1.31
CA GLU A 167 -5.56 10.41 -0.33
C GLU A 167 -5.23 9.32 0.68
N THR A 168 -5.22 9.69 1.96
CA THR A 168 -4.99 8.77 3.06
C THR A 168 -6.23 8.73 3.94
N ASN A 169 -6.82 7.57 4.07
CA ASN A 169 -7.93 7.30 4.98
C ASN A 169 -7.39 6.45 6.12
N SER A 170 -7.28 7.03 7.30
CA SER A 170 -6.82 6.36 8.51
C SER A 170 -7.93 6.29 9.54
N SER A 171 -7.99 5.19 10.26
CA SER A 171 -8.98 4.96 11.31
C SER A 171 -8.31 4.56 12.62
N VAL A 172 -8.80 5.12 13.70
CA VAL A 172 -8.33 4.75 15.04
C VAL A 172 -8.85 3.35 15.38
N THR A 173 -7.96 2.50 15.89
CA THR A 173 -8.29 1.18 16.39
C THR A 173 -8.59 1.26 17.88
N GLN A 174 -9.75 0.77 18.27
CA GLN A 174 -10.11 0.53 19.67
C GLN A 174 -10.11 -0.98 19.92
N TYR A 175 -9.42 -1.39 20.97
CA TYR A 175 -9.37 -2.79 21.40
C TYR A 175 -9.08 -2.90 22.88
N GLU A 176 -9.42 -4.05 23.45
CA GLU A 176 -9.14 -4.41 24.85
C GLU A 176 -8.21 -5.61 24.89
N ALA A 177 -7.20 -5.55 25.76
CA ALA A 177 -6.23 -6.62 25.91
C ALA A 177 -5.46 -6.54 27.24
N GLY A 178 -5.06 -7.68 27.77
CA GLY A 178 -4.16 -7.76 28.94
C GLY A 178 -2.76 -7.30 28.57
N ALA A 179 -2.18 -6.40 29.35
CA ALA A 179 -0.82 -5.91 29.14
C ALA A 179 0.21 -6.80 29.84
N THR A 180 1.11 -7.39 29.06
CA THR A 180 2.15 -8.31 29.59
C THR A 180 3.37 -7.58 30.16
N TRP A 181 3.58 -6.32 29.81
CA TRP A 181 4.74 -5.51 30.24
C TRP A 181 4.60 -4.91 31.63
N TYR A 182 3.39 -4.83 32.13
CA TYR A 182 3.04 -4.25 33.40
C TYR A 182 2.51 -5.35 34.30
N ALA A 183 2.29 -5.07 35.56
CA ALA A 183 1.76 -6.05 36.51
C ALA A 183 0.60 -6.88 35.91
N PRO A 184 0.37 -8.10 36.38
CA PRO A 184 -0.72 -8.97 35.89
C PRO A 184 -2.12 -8.35 35.98
N THR A 185 -2.25 -7.22 36.66
CA THR A 185 -3.47 -6.43 36.80
C THR A 185 -3.61 -5.28 35.79
N ALA A 186 -2.67 -5.15 34.83
CA ALA A 186 -2.77 -4.10 33.82
C ALA A 186 -3.60 -4.57 32.63
N TRP A 187 -4.55 -3.75 32.24
CA TRP A 187 -5.47 -3.94 31.15
C TRP A 187 -5.44 -2.77 30.17
N ILE A 188 -5.63 -3.02 28.90
CA ILE A 188 -5.74 -1.98 27.88
C ILE A 188 -7.20 -1.86 27.47
N GLU A 189 -7.77 -0.69 27.62
CA GLU A 189 -9.12 -0.35 27.20
C GLU A 189 -9.09 0.86 26.26
N ASN A 190 -9.73 0.74 25.11
CA ASN A 190 -9.78 1.79 24.11
C ASN A 190 -8.40 2.39 23.77
N GLY A 191 -7.37 1.54 23.72
CA GLY A 191 -5.99 1.96 23.47
C GLY A 191 -5.27 2.59 24.66
N SER A 192 -5.93 2.82 25.79
CA SER A 192 -5.35 3.36 27.01
C SER A 192 -5.16 2.28 28.06
N GLN A 193 -4.08 2.38 28.80
CA GLN A 193 -3.83 1.44 29.90
C GLN A 193 -4.69 1.81 31.11
N VAL A 194 -5.39 0.82 31.64
CA VAL A 194 -6.11 0.91 32.91
C VAL A 194 -5.65 -0.22 33.83
N PHE A 195 -5.64 0.01 35.11
CA PHE A 195 -5.34 -1.03 36.09
C PHE A 195 -6.65 -1.72 36.46
N ALA A 196 -6.77 -2.97 36.07
CA ALA A 196 -7.89 -3.84 36.38
C ALA A 196 -7.39 -5.28 36.52
N ASN A 197 -8.13 -6.15 37.20
CA ASN A 197 -7.83 -7.57 37.14
C ASN A 197 -8.23 -8.17 35.79
N GLU A 198 -7.83 -9.41 35.53
CA GLU A 198 -8.16 -10.10 34.27
C GLU A 198 -9.67 -10.32 34.04
N GLN A 199 -10.46 -10.24 35.08
CA GLN A 199 -11.91 -10.35 35.03
C GLN A 199 -12.59 -9.01 34.66
N GLY A 200 -11.82 -7.94 34.47
CA GLY A 200 -12.35 -6.61 34.16
C GLY A 200 -12.87 -5.84 35.36
N GLU A 201 -12.64 -6.32 36.55
CA GLU A 201 -12.98 -5.58 37.79
C GLU A 201 -11.96 -4.44 37.97
N ARG A 202 -12.45 -3.21 38.18
CA ARG A 202 -11.68 -1.96 38.27
C ARG A 202 -11.79 -1.33 39.65
#